data_da1e1b470960705b3b2cd345ab1f0c95
#
_entry.id   da1e1b470960705b3b2cd345ab1f0c95
#
_cell.length_a   1.000
_cell.length_b   1.000
_cell.length_c   1.000
_cell.angle_alpha   90.00
_cell.angle_beta   90.00
_cell.angle_gamma   90.00
#
_symmetry.space_group_name_H-M   'P 1'
#
loop_
_entity.id
_entity.type
_entity.pdbx_description
1 polymer ?
#
loop_
_entity_poly.entity_id
_entity_poly.type
_entity_poly.pdbx_seq_one_letter_code
_entity_poly.pdbx_strand_id
1 'polypeptide(L)'
;MNTSISAEPGTVYTGDTIQGTAVISHLDINDLEPGKQHRFFFEGVQMGTGQHWYVPIAVAKGDRPGKRIALISGVHGDELSSIDAVQRIMANLDPAQMSGSAIAVYGLSRPAVEYTHAQWAIAQGGGLLIDMNRVWPGDEAGINAPTRHAGLLWNRLFQPNIDIAIDYHTVSTGSDFTLFLFADFRKPEIQQMAELFPVEQIKNDAGESGALETALIAAGIPALTVEIGSPRIFDARKIALTVEGSMNVFKHYNVIDGAIERTSKEAGTFFGDEFETIRSTVGGFLEMLVDVKEKVTPGQKVAIQRNAFGDIVAEYTVSVAGEVATIARDALSEPGSRVMQILYNSKDLQRNLDIDYDTREGY
;
A
#
# COMPACT_ATOMS: atom_id res chain seq x y z
N MET A 1 38.65 22.76 5.15
CA MET A 1 37.38 23.21 4.56
C MET A 1 36.29 22.79 5.51
N ASN A 2 35.73 23.77 6.27
CA ASN A 2 34.58 23.49 7.12
C ASN A 2 33.34 23.30 6.23
N THR A 3 32.89 22.07 6.05
CA THR A 3 31.54 21.82 5.56
C THR A 3 30.58 22.21 6.69
N SER A 4 30.01 23.42 6.57
CA SER A 4 28.84 23.78 7.35
C SER A 4 27.73 22.74 7.00
N ILE A 5 27.41 21.85 7.93
CA ILE A 5 26.18 21.10 7.91
C ILE A 5 25.10 22.18 8.01
N SER A 6 24.43 22.49 6.90
CA SER A 6 23.20 23.28 6.95
C SER A 6 22.21 22.44 7.78
N ALA A 7 21.75 22.98 8.91
CA ALA A 7 20.65 22.37 9.64
C ALA A 7 19.50 22.17 8.64
N GLU A 8 18.89 20.98 8.63
CA GLU A 8 17.67 20.75 7.84
C GLU A 8 16.62 21.80 8.24
N PRO A 9 15.86 22.33 7.28
CA PRO A 9 14.85 23.33 7.61
C PRO A 9 13.81 22.69 8.52
N GLY A 10 13.37 23.38 9.56
CA GLY A 10 12.21 23.00 10.35
C GLY A 10 10.92 22.96 9.52
N THR A 11 9.75 22.80 10.14
CA THR A 11 8.45 22.86 9.45
C THR A 11 8.28 24.21 8.76
N VAL A 12 8.09 24.20 7.43
CA VAL A 12 7.94 25.40 6.61
C VAL A 12 6.47 25.63 6.28
N TYR A 13 5.89 26.65 6.88
CA TYR A 13 4.53 27.12 6.58
C TYR A 13 4.58 28.08 5.39
N THR A 14 3.73 27.85 4.37
CA THR A 14 3.65 28.74 3.19
C THR A 14 2.97 30.07 3.51
N GLY A 15 2.20 30.13 4.57
CA GLY A 15 1.33 31.25 4.91
C GLY A 15 -0.12 31.09 4.42
N ASP A 16 -0.35 30.11 3.53
CA ASP A 16 -1.69 29.80 3.01
C ASP A 16 -2.49 28.92 3.95
N THR A 17 -3.80 28.94 3.78
CA THR A 17 -4.72 28.02 4.45
C THR A 17 -5.76 27.49 3.47
N ILE A 18 -6.16 26.23 3.64
CA ILE A 18 -7.26 25.61 2.90
C ILE A 18 -8.31 25.18 3.91
N GLN A 19 -9.52 25.76 3.84
CA GLN A 19 -10.60 25.51 4.79
C GLN A 19 -10.15 25.66 6.26
N GLY A 20 -9.28 26.64 6.53
CA GLY A 20 -8.74 26.92 7.87
C GLY A 20 -7.58 26.01 8.30
N THR A 21 -7.18 25.04 7.48
CA THR A 21 -6.03 24.17 7.73
C THR A 21 -4.79 24.76 7.07
N ALA A 22 -3.69 24.84 7.82
CA ALA A 22 -2.42 25.42 7.33
C ALA A 22 -1.81 24.59 6.19
N VAL A 23 -1.17 25.28 5.25
CA VAL A 23 -0.38 24.68 4.17
C VAL A 23 1.10 24.70 4.57
N ILE A 24 1.76 23.56 4.40
CA ILE A 24 3.21 23.40 4.63
C ILE A 24 3.90 22.88 3.38
N SER A 25 5.16 23.29 3.16
CA SER A 25 6.01 22.78 2.08
C SER A 25 7.15 21.89 2.58
N HIS A 26 7.34 21.79 3.89
CA HIS A 26 8.28 20.89 4.58
C HIS A 26 7.73 20.58 5.97
N LEU A 27 7.87 19.34 6.41
CA LEU A 27 7.54 18.90 7.76
C LEU A 27 8.81 18.53 8.52
N ASP A 28 8.98 19.11 9.71
CA ASP A 28 9.80 18.54 10.78
C ASP A 28 8.88 18.19 11.95
N ILE A 29 8.69 16.90 12.19
CA ILE A 29 7.79 16.43 13.24
C ILE A 29 8.24 16.89 14.64
N ASN A 30 9.54 17.24 14.81
CA ASN A 30 10.05 17.69 16.09
C ASN A 30 9.50 19.08 16.49
N ASP A 31 9.11 19.91 15.52
CA ASP A 31 8.53 21.23 15.76
C ASP A 31 7.09 21.17 16.27
N LEU A 32 6.43 20.02 16.12
CA LEU A 32 5.03 19.89 16.48
C LEU A 32 4.86 19.70 18.00
N GLU A 33 3.78 20.27 18.54
CA GLU A 33 3.45 20.13 19.96
C GLU A 33 3.10 18.66 20.29
N PRO A 34 3.75 18.04 21.30
CA PRO A 34 3.48 16.67 21.69
C PRO A 34 2.11 16.50 22.33
N GLY A 35 1.60 15.26 22.38
CA GLY A 35 0.30 14.91 22.93
C GLY A 35 -0.89 15.40 22.09
N LYS A 36 -0.66 15.80 20.82
CA LYS A 36 -1.70 16.37 19.97
C LYS A 36 -1.74 15.75 18.57
N GLN A 37 -2.91 15.88 17.96
CA GLN A 37 -3.07 15.63 16.54
C GLN A 37 -3.00 16.95 15.77
N HIS A 38 -2.14 16.98 14.74
CA HIS A 38 -1.94 18.10 13.83
C HIS A 38 -2.47 17.74 12.45
N ARG A 39 -2.98 18.72 11.71
CA ARG A 39 -3.46 18.55 10.33
C ARG A 39 -2.88 19.63 9.45
N PHE A 40 -2.48 19.24 8.25
CA PHE A 40 -1.91 20.15 7.26
C PHE A 40 -2.36 19.76 5.86
N PHE A 41 -2.23 20.69 4.94
CA PHE A 41 -2.11 20.40 3.53
C PHE A 41 -0.63 20.52 3.14
N PHE A 42 -0.05 19.44 2.63
CA PHE A 42 1.31 19.46 2.11
C PHE A 42 1.28 20.00 0.68
N GLU A 43 2.10 21.00 0.39
CA GLU A 43 2.26 21.61 -0.93
C GLU A 43 3.05 20.68 -1.84
N GLY A 44 2.36 20.03 -2.77
CA GLY A 44 2.96 19.16 -3.79
C GLY A 44 3.38 19.94 -5.04
N VAL A 45 3.56 19.22 -6.14
CA VAL A 45 3.97 19.81 -7.41
C VAL A 45 2.92 20.78 -7.96
N GLN A 46 3.37 21.78 -8.74
CA GLN A 46 2.48 22.71 -9.41
C GLN A 46 1.66 22.02 -10.53
N MET A 47 0.42 22.43 -10.64
CA MET A 47 -0.44 22.14 -11.79
C MET A 47 0.02 22.94 -13.01
N GLY A 48 -0.46 22.58 -14.21
CA GLY A 48 -0.21 23.33 -15.44
C GLY A 48 -0.67 24.79 -15.44
N THR A 49 -1.57 25.16 -14.55
CA THR A 49 -2.10 26.53 -14.35
C THR A 49 -1.40 27.32 -13.24
N GLY A 50 -0.40 26.73 -12.57
CA GLY A 50 0.44 27.39 -11.58
C GLY A 50 0.01 27.20 -10.12
N GLN A 51 -1.22 26.73 -9.84
CA GLN A 51 -1.60 26.29 -8.49
C GLN A 51 -0.86 25.01 -8.10
N HIS A 52 -0.89 24.64 -6.82
CA HIS A 52 -0.29 23.40 -6.34
C HIS A 52 -1.34 22.30 -6.16
N TRP A 53 -0.90 21.05 -6.27
CA TRP A 53 -1.63 19.92 -5.70
C TRP A 53 -1.35 19.86 -4.21
N TYR A 54 -2.41 19.85 -3.41
CA TYR A 54 -2.31 19.84 -1.96
C TYR A 54 -2.69 18.46 -1.41
N VAL A 55 -1.77 17.82 -0.70
CA VAL A 55 -1.97 16.50 -0.11
C VAL A 55 -2.39 16.67 1.34
N PRO A 56 -3.58 16.20 1.75
CA PRO A 56 -3.98 16.23 3.14
C PRO A 56 -3.10 15.28 3.95
N ILE A 57 -2.53 15.76 5.04
CA ILE A 57 -1.73 14.97 5.97
C ILE A 57 -2.18 15.22 7.40
N ALA A 58 -2.00 14.23 8.27
CA ALA A 58 -2.16 14.40 9.71
C ALA A 58 -1.00 13.75 10.47
N VAL A 59 -0.66 14.34 11.60
CA VAL A 59 0.36 13.81 12.51
C VAL A 59 -0.26 13.65 13.89
N ALA A 60 -0.34 12.42 14.39
CA ALA A 60 -0.58 12.14 15.79
C ALA A 60 0.78 12.08 16.48
N LYS A 61 1.21 13.18 17.12
CA LYS A 61 2.48 13.26 17.82
C LYS A 61 2.30 12.85 19.27
N GLY A 62 2.92 11.73 19.64
CA GLY A 62 2.89 11.23 21.02
C GLY A 62 3.56 12.17 22.01
N ASP A 63 3.18 12.02 23.27
CA ASP A 63 3.74 12.80 24.38
C ASP A 63 5.15 12.32 24.78
N ARG A 64 5.51 11.10 24.40
CA ARG A 64 6.79 10.45 24.70
C ARG A 64 7.56 10.12 23.40
N PRO A 65 8.91 10.10 23.47
CA PRO A 65 9.72 9.62 22.33
C PRO A 65 9.40 8.16 21.96
N GLY A 66 9.49 7.82 20.69
CA GLY A 66 9.27 6.47 20.18
C GLY A 66 9.37 6.44 18.65
N LYS A 67 8.98 5.32 18.04
CA LYS A 67 8.99 5.12 16.60
C LYS A 67 7.99 6.03 15.88
N ARG A 68 8.35 6.46 14.68
CA ARG A 68 7.55 7.30 13.78
C ARG A 68 7.04 6.44 12.64
N ILE A 69 5.75 6.14 12.63
CA ILE A 69 5.12 5.22 11.69
C ILE A 69 4.34 6.01 10.65
N ALA A 70 4.68 5.84 9.37
CA ALA A 70 3.91 6.41 8.26
C ALA A 70 2.78 5.47 7.83
N LEU A 71 1.62 6.05 7.59
CA LEU A 71 0.42 5.42 7.03
C LEU A 71 0.13 6.11 5.71
N ILE A 72 0.46 5.47 4.60
CA ILE A 72 0.42 6.09 3.28
C ILE A 72 -0.74 5.49 2.48
N SER A 73 -1.56 6.32 1.83
CA SER A 73 -2.70 5.87 1.04
C SER A 73 -2.93 6.71 -0.21
N GLY A 74 -3.59 6.11 -1.19
CA GLY A 74 -3.96 6.79 -2.43
C GLY A 74 -2.76 7.10 -3.33
N VAL A 75 -1.77 6.23 -3.37
CA VAL A 75 -0.73 6.19 -4.41
C VAL A 75 -1.41 5.96 -5.76
N HIS A 76 -2.39 5.06 -5.82
CA HIS A 76 -3.36 4.96 -6.90
C HIS A 76 -4.69 5.59 -6.48
N GLY A 77 -5.33 6.32 -7.38
CA GLY A 77 -6.47 7.16 -7.02
C GLY A 77 -7.82 6.46 -6.96
N ASP A 78 -7.95 5.26 -7.50
CA ASP A 78 -9.16 4.45 -7.45
C ASP A 78 -9.21 3.53 -6.21
N GLU A 79 -8.18 3.51 -5.38
CA GLU A 79 -8.00 2.62 -4.24
C GLU A 79 -8.54 3.22 -2.93
N LEU A 80 -9.84 3.48 -2.90
CA LEU A 80 -10.48 4.30 -1.86
C LEU A 80 -10.52 3.64 -0.47
N SER A 81 -10.58 2.31 -0.37
CA SER A 81 -10.52 1.60 0.91
C SER A 81 -9.22 1.89 1.67
N SER A 82 -8.11 2.15 0.96
CA SER A 82 -6.83 2.53 1.53
C SER A 82 -6.92 3.83 2.33
N ILE A 83 -7.61 4.83 1.78
CA ILE A 83 -7.81 6.15 2.42
C ILE A 83 -8.71 6.02 3.66
N ASP A 84 -9.83 5.29 3.56
CA ASP A 84 -10.74 5.07 4.69
C ASP A 84 -10.05 4.29 5.82
N ALA A 85 -9.22 3.28 5.50
CA ALA A 85 -8.45 2.56 6.50
C ALA A 85 -7.51 3.49 7.28
N VAL A 86 -6.75 4.35 6.61
CA VAL A 86 -5.84 5.31 7.26
C VAL A 86 -6.63 6.32 8.11
N GLN A 87 -7.80 6.80 7.64
CA GLN A 87 -8.67 7.68 8.42
C GLN A 87 -9.13 7.01 9.72
N ARG A 88 -9.54 5.74 9.66
CA ARG A 88 -9.99 4.98 10.85
C ARG A 88 -8.84 4.66 11.79
N ILE A 89 -7.66 4.31 11.29
CA ILE A 89 -6.48 4.10 12.14
C ILE A 89 -6.19 5.37 12.94
N MET A 90 -6.10 6.52 12.27
CA MET A 90 -5.84 7.80 12.92
C MET A 90 -6.92 8.22 13.93
N ALA A 91 -8.17 7.84 13.69
CA ALA A 91 -9.28 8.09 14.62
C ALA A 91 -9.20 7.25 15.91
N ASN A 92 -8.49 6.12 15.87
CA ASN A 92 -8.27 5.25 17.05
C ASN A 92 -7.04 5.64 17.89
N LEU A 93 -6.24 6.62 17.45
CA LEU A 93 -5.03 7.04 18.15
C LEU A 93 -5.35 8.20 19.12
N ASP A 94 -4.89 8.07 20.36
CA ASP A 94 -4.88 9.16 21.34
C ASP A 94 -3.42 9.63 21.55
N PRO A 95 -3.01 10.75 20.93
CA PRO A 95 -1.63 11.23 21.04
C PRO A 95 -1.14 11.44 22.45
N ALA A 96 -2.02 11.79 23.39
CA ALA A 96 -1.65 11.96 24.80
C ALA A 96 -1.21 10.65 25.49
N GLN A 97 -1.55 9.49 24.92
CA GLN A 97 -1.16 8.16 25.41
C GLN A 97 -0.05 7.51 24.57
N MET A 98 0.41 8.16 23.49
CA MET A 98 1.35 7.59 22.55
C MET A 98 2.81 7.83 22.93
N SER A 99 3.68 6.90 22.48
CA SER A 99 5.13 7.07 22.39
C SER A 99 5.53 7.09 20.90
N GLY A 100 6.26 8.14 20.47
CA GLY A 100 6.55 8.31 19.05
C GLY A 100 5.42 9.00 18.29
N SER A 101 5.15 8.61 17.05
CA SER A 101 4.18 9.34 16.23
C SER A 101 3.60 8.48 15.10
N ALA A 102 2.41 8.87 14.65
CA ALA A 102 1.82 8.40 13.40
C ALA A 102 1.74 9.57 12.41
N ILE A 103 2.16 9.35 11.16
CA ILE A 103 2.07 10.33 10.07
C ILE A 103 1.17 9.73 9.00
N ALA A 104 0.00 10.30 8.79
CA ALA A 104 -0.98 9.84 7.81
C ALA A 104 -0.96 10.71 6.55
N VAL A 105 -1.01 10.07 5.39
CA VAL A 105 -1.17 10.70 4.07
C VAL A 105 -2.48 10.21 3.45
N TYR A 106 -3.41 11.14 3.19
CA TYR A 106 -4.73 10.84 2.68
C TYR A 106 -4.84 11.16 1.19
N GLY A 107 -4.61 10.15 0.34
CA GLY A 107 -4.69 10.33 -1.10
C GLY A 107 -3.48 11.07 -1.68
N LEU A 108 -2.34 10.40 -1.67
CA LEU A 108 -1.04 10.91 -2.08
C LEU A 108 -1.06 11.45 -3.52
N SER A 109 -1.61 10.69 -4.47
CA SER A 109 -1.75 11.07 -5.88
C SER A 109 -3.04 11.85 -6.10
N ARG A 110 -3.07 13.13 -5.67
CA ARG A 110 -4.29 13.95 -5.72
C ARG A 110 -5.00 13.94 -7.08
N PRO A 111 -4.35 14.14 -8.23
CA PRO A 111 -5.05 14.09 -9.52
C PRO A 111 -5.72 12.74 -9.80
N ALA A 112 -5.04 11.64 -9.46
CA ALA A 112 -5.58 10.30 -9.65
C ALA A 112 -6.82 10.07 -8.77
N VAL A 113 -6.77 10.51 -7.50
CA VAL A 113 -7.90 10.43 -6.55
C VAL A 113 -9.10 11.24 -7.04
N GLU A 114 -8.90 12.48 -7.52
CA GLU A 114 -9.98 13.34 -8.00
C GLU A 114 -10.72 12.73 -9.21
N TYR A 115 -10.02 11.99 -10.05
CA TYR A 115 -10.62 11.30 -11.19
C TYR A 115 -10.97 9.84 -10.91
N THR A 116 -10.71 9.35 -9.70
CA THR A 116 -10.91 7.94 -9.30
C THR A 116 -10.26 7.00 -10.31
N HIS A 117 -9.01 7.27 -10.66
CA HIS A 117 -8.23 6.54 -11.66
C HIS A 117 -6.93 6.03 -11.02
N ALA A 118 -6.47 4.83 -11.40
CA ALA A 118 -5.24 4.27 -10.82
C ALA A 118 -4.02 5.19 -11.04
N GLN A 119 -3.87 5.71 -12.25
CA GLN A 119 -2.69 6.47 -12.67
C GLN A 119 -2.94 7.97 -12.73
N TRP A 120 -1.88 8.73 -12.59
CA TRP A 120 -1.87 10.18 -12.75
C TRP A 120 -1.83 10.56 -14.24
N ALA A 121 -2.86 11.22 -14.73
CA ALA A 121 -2.89 11.80 -16.05
C ALA A 121 -2.15 13.15 -16.06
N ILE A 122 -1.05 13.27 -16.82
CA ILE A 122 -0.36 14.54 -17.04
C ILE A 122 -0.92 15.28 -18.24
N ALA A 123 -0.91 16.62 -18.20
CA ALA A 123 -1.44 17.46 -19.29
C ALA A 123 -0.61 17.34 -20.59
N GLN A 124 0.69 17.12 -20.47
CA GLN A 124 1.58 16.97 -21.62
C GLN A 124 1.25 15.68 -22.41
N GLY A 125 1.35 15.75 -23.73
CA GLY A 125 1.16 14.59 -24.59
C GLY A 125 -0.29 14.09 -24.68
N GLY A 126 -1.28 14.94 -24.36
CA GLY A 126 -2.70 14.60 -24.51
C GLY A 126 -3.23 13.69 -23.38
N GLY A 127 -2.65 13.75 -22.18
CA GLY A 127 -3.12 12.99 -21.03
C GLY A 127 -2.38 11.66 -20.84
N LEU A 128 -1.05 11.65 -21.05
CA LEU A 128 -0.22 10.49 -20.76
C LEU A 128 -0.41 10.07 -19.29
N LEU A 129 -0.65 8.77 -19.08
CA LEU A 129 -0.86 8.17 -17.77
C LEU A 129 0.48 7.73 -17.17
N ILE A 130 0.74 8.14 -15.94
CA ILE A 130 1.94 7.78 -15.19
C ILE A 130 1.53 7.06 -13.91
N ASP A 131 2.09 5.90 -13.70
CA ASP A 131 1.93 5.15 -12.45
C ASP A 131 2.81 5.76 -11.36
N MET A 132 2.17 6.32 -10.31
CA MET A 132 2.88 6.89 -9.17
C MET A 132 3.68 5.84 -8.39
N ASN A 133 3.28 4.58 -8.45
CA ASN A 133 4.01 3.48 -7.80
C ASN A 133 5.14 2.89 -8.66
N ARG A 134 5.64 3.67 -9.64
CA ARG A 134 6.81 3.34 -10.48
C ARG A 134 7.82 4.48 -10.58
N VAL A 135 7.66 5.53 -9.76
CA VAL A 135 8.51 6.73 -9.85
C VAL A 135 9.30 7.05 -8.57
N TRP A 136 9.19 6.22 -7.52
CA TRP A 136 9.88 6.44 -6.25
C TRP A 136 11.37 6.08 -6.29
N PRO A 137 12.24 6.86 -5.57
CA PRO A 137 11.92 7.96 -4.64
C PRO A 137 11.57 9.29 -5.30
N GLY A 138 11.58 9.38 -6.62
CA GLY A 138 11.33 10.61 -7.34
C GLY A 138 12.55 11.55 -7.40
N ASP A 139 12.32 12.73 -7.95
CA ASP A 139 13.32 13.80 -8.07
C ASP A 139 12.59 15.14 -8.19
N GLU A 140 12.86 16.11 -7.32
CA GLU A 140 12.25 17.46 -7.35
C GLU A 140 12.52 18.22 -8.66
N ALA A 141 13.59 17.87 -9.38
CA ALA A 141 13.93 18.38 -10.71
C ALA A 141 13.54 17.39 -11.84
N GLY A 142 12.79 16.34 -11.54
CA GLY A 142 12.45 15.25 -12.45
C GLY A 142 11.72 15.67 -13.73
N ILE A 143 11.62 14.72 -14.65
CA ILE A 143 11.18 14.97 -16.05
C ILE A 143 9.68 15.24 -16.20
N ASN A 144 8.87 14.91 -15.20
CA ASN A 144 7.42 15.11 -15.24
C ASN A 144 6.85 15.41 -13.83
N ALA A 145 5.60 15.85 -13.76
CA ALA A 145 4.96 16.23 -12.51
C ALA A 145 4.88 15.10 -11.47
N PRO A 146 4.50 13.83 -11.81
CA PRO A 146 4.52 12.74 -10.85
C PRO A 146 5.89 12.47 -10.22
N THR A 147 6.98 12.45 -11.02
CA THR A 147 8.34 12.24 -10.50
C THR A 147 8.78 13.39 -9.57
N ARG A 148 8.42 14.65 -9.89
CA ARG A 148 8.68 15.81 -9.03
C ARG A 148 7.86 15.76 -7.75
N HIS A 149 6.60 15.35 -7.84
CA HIS A 149 5.72 15.21 -6.68
C HIS A 149 6.24 14.15 -5.71
N ALA A 150 6.68 13.01 -6.23
CA ALA A 150 7.31 11.97 -5.44
C ALA A 150 8.58 12.49 -4.74
N GLY A 151 9.45 13.21 -5.46
CA GLY A 151 10.66 13.81 -4.88
C GLY A 151 10.38 14.82 -3.78
N LEU A 152 9.35 15.66 -3.92
CA LEU A 152 8.92 16.61 -2.87
C LEU A 152 8.47 15.88 -1.61
N LEU A 153 7.60 14.86 -1.76
CA LEU A 153 7.11 14.06 -0.63
C LEU A 153 8.25 13.27 0.02
N TRP A 154 9.14 12.69 -0.79
CA TRP A 154 10.27 11.94 -0.30
C TRP A 154 11.20 12.76 0.56
N ASN A 155 11.70 13.87 0.03
CA ASN A 155 12.72 14.70 0.69
C ASN A 155 12.16 15.54 1.84
N ARG A 156 10.91 15.98 1.74
CA ARG A 156 10.35 17.01 2.63
C ARG A 156 9.31 16.50 3.60
N LEU A 157 8.82 15.27 3.41
CA LEU A 157 7.81 14.65 4.29
C LEU A 157 8.29 13.30 4.84
N PHE A 158 8.76 12.37 3.99
CA PHE A 158 9.03 10.99 4.42
C PHE A 158 10.40 10.85 5.06
N GLN A 159 11.48 11.05 4.30
CA GLN A 159 12.84 10.76 4.74
C GLN A 159 13.22 11.37 6.09
N PRO A 160 12.90 12.64 6.39
CA PRO A 160 13.25 13.24 7.67
C PRO A 160 12.37 12.78 8.85
N ASN A 161 11.19 12.20 8.59
CA ASN A 161 10.16 12.06 9.62
C ASN A 161 9.74 10.63 9.95
N ILE A 162 10.15 9.60 9.21
CA ILE A 162 9.62 8.25 9.36
C ILE A 162 10.70 7.22 9.68
N ASP A 163 10.36 6.24 10.52
CA ASP A 163 11.21 5.11 10.86
C ASP A 163 10.65 3.79 10.30
N ILE A 164 9.35 3.75 10.01
CA ILE A 164 8.60 2.57 9.54
C ILE A 164 7.47 3.08 8.65
N ALA A 165 7.07 2.31 7.63
CA ALA A 165 5.93 2.67 6.79
C ALA A 165 5.00 1.49 6.51
N ILE A 166 3.72 1.79 6.33
CA ILE A 166 2.71 0.89 5.79
C ILE A 166 2.07 1.61 4.62
N ASP A 167 2.18 1.01 3.44
CA ASP A 167 1.60 1.49 2.19
C ASP A 167 0.28 0.76 1.92
N TYR A 168 -0.83 1.50 1.93
CA TYR A 168 -2.17 0.93 1.80
C TYR A 168 -2.68 1.10 0.38
N HIS A 169 -3.07 -0.02 -0.21
CA HIS A 169 -3.57 -0.17 -1.56
C HIS A 169 -4.88 -0.94 -1.62
N THR A 170 -5.41 -1.09 -2.81
CA THR A 170 -6.33 -2.15 -3.25
C THR A 170 -5.85 -2.66 -4.61
N VAL A 171 -6.39 -3.76 -5.10
CA VAL A 171 -6.16 -4.11 -6.51
C VAL A 171 -6.75 -3.03 -7.43
N SER A 172 -6.20 -2.89 -8.63
CA SER A 172 -6.68 -1.93 -9.63
C SER A 172 -8.08 -2.24 -10.15
N THR A 173 -8.80 -1.22 -10.64
CA THR A 173 -10.12 -1.33 -11.27
C THR A 173 -10.20 -2.49 -12.26
N GLY A 174 -11.32 -3.20 -12.27
CA GLY A 174 -11.57 -4.38 -13.11
C GLY A 174 -11.17 -5.71 -12.48
N SER A 175 -10.64 -5.70 -11.26
CA SER A 175 -10.23 -6.91 -10.54
C SER A 175 -10.77 -6.92 -9.11
N ASP A 176 -10.75 -8.10 -8.49
CA ASP A 176 -10.98 -8.29 -7.06
C ASP A 176 -9.78 -9.02 -6.44
N PHE A 177 -9.52 -8.73 -5.17
CA PHE A 177 -8.42 -9.28 -4.40
C PHE A 177 -8.89 -9.73 -3.02
N THR A 178 -8.19 -10.69 -2.42
CA THR A 178 -8.31 -10.98 -1.00
C THR A 178 -7.88 -9.77 -0.16
N LEU A 179 -8.00 -9.81 1.15
CA LEU A 179 -7.20 -8.96 2.01
C LEU A 179 -5.78 -9.53 2.00
N PHE A 180 -4.87 -8.83 1.36
CA PHE A 180 -3.59 -9.35 0.93
C PHE A 180 -2.43 -8.47 1.41
N LEU A 181 -1.24 -9.05 1.52
CA LEU A 181 -0.07 -8.32 1.95
C LEU A 181 1.17 -8.74 1.16
N PHE A 182 1.94 -7.75 0.69
CA PHE A 182 3.29 -7.94 0.16
C PHE A 182 4.32 -7.56 1.23
N ALA A 183 5.34 -8.41 1.44
CA ALA A 183 6.38 -8.16 2.43
C ALA A 183 7.69 -8.87 2.06
N ASP A 184 8.82 -8.21 2.20
CA ASP A 184 10.15 -8.76 1.95
C ASP A 184 10.66 -9.57 3.15
N PHE A 185 10.43 -10.88 3.14
CA PHE A 185 10.86 -11.79 4.22
C PHE A 185 12.37 -11.98 4.32
N ARG A 186 13.15 -11.47 3.38
CA ARG A 186 14.61 -11.37 3.54
C ARG A 186 15.00 -10.40 4.65
N LYS A 187 14.03 -9.59 5.11
CA LYS A 187 14.12 -8.63 6.22
C LYS A 187 13.25 -9.11 7.39
N PRO A 188 13.84 -9.69 8.45
CA PRO A 188 13.07 -10.26 9.57
C PRO A 188 12.11 -9.28 10.23
N GLU A 189 12.46 -7.99 10.30
CA GLU A 189 11.59 -6.96 10.86
C GLU A 189 10.31 -6.77 10.01
N ILE A 190 10.43 -6.82 8.67
CA ILE A 190 9.28 -6.68 7.77
C ILE A 190 8.40 -7.94 7.85
N GLN A 191 9.00 -9.13 7.94
CA GLN A 191 8.26 -10.37 8.18
C GLN A 191 7.46 -10.29 9.48
N GLN A 192 8.08 -9.86 10.59
CA GLN A 192 7.39 -9.68 11.87
C GLN A 192 6.22 -8.69 11.75
N MET A 193 6.41 -7.57 11.05
CA MET A 193 5.32 -6.62 10.79
C MET A 193 4.17 -7.26 10.02
N ALA A 194 4.47 -8.04 8.97
CA ALA A 194 3.47 -8.70 8.15
C ALA A 194 2.65 -9.72 8.94
N GLU A 195 3.31 -10.50 9.81
CA GLU A 195 2.68 -11.51 10.65
C GLU A 195 1.69 -10.93 11.68
N LEU A 196 1.79 -9.62 12.00
CA LEU A 196 0.86 -8.93 12.90
C LEU A 196 -0.52 -8.65 12.28
N PHE A 197 -0.67 -8.83 10.98
CA PHE A 197 -1.93 -8.55 10.29
C PHE A 197 -2.79 -9.81 10.17
N PRO A 198 -4.08 -9.76 10.56
CA PRO A 198 -5.03 -10.86 10.37
C PRO A 198 -5.56 -10.88 8.93
N VAL A 199 -4.66 -10.94 7.96
CA VAL A 199 -4.99 -10.93 6.52
C VAL A 199 -5.28 -12.33 6.00
N GLU A 200 -5.87 -12.41 4.81
CA GLU A 200 -6.21 -13.69 4.19
C GLU A 200 -5.00 -14.35 3.54
N GLN A 201 -4.12 -13.54 2.94
CA GLN A 201 -2.93 -14.04 2.24
C GLN A 201 -1.74 -13.09 2.42
N ILE A 202 -0.53 -13.64 2.46
CA ILE A 202 0.72 -12.89 2.45
C ILE A 202 1.64 -13.48 1.38
N LYS A 203 2.18 -12.63 0.51
CA LYS A 203 3.25 -13.00 -0.42
C LYS A 203 4.58 -12.49 0.08
N ASN A 204 5.55 -13.40 0.21
CA ASN A 204 6.94 -13.00 0.31
C ASN A 204 7.38 -12.39 -1.02
N ASP A 205 7.64 -11.09 -1.02
CA ASP A 205 7.93 -10.30 -2.21
C ASP A 205 9.15 -9.41 -2.02
N ALA A 206 10.06 -9.47 -2.98
CA ALA A 206 11.27 -8.64 -2.98
C ALA A 206 11.01 -7.18 -3.34
N GLY A 207 9.77 -6.86 -3.75
CA GLY A 207 9.37 -5.56 -4.24
C GLY A 207 9.71 -5.32 -5.72
N GLU A 208 9.19 -4.22 -6.24
CA GLU A 208 9.36 -3.80 -7.64
C GLU A 208 10.07 -2.44 -7.70
N SER A 209 10.99 -2.27 -8.64
CA SER A 209 11.72 -1.02 -8.82
C SER A 209 10.78 0.15 -9.09
N GLY A 210 10.96 1.25 -8.36
CA GLY A 210 10.12 2.45 -8.43
C GLY A 210 8.84 2.38 -7.62
N ALA A 211 8.52 1.25 -6.97
CA ALA A 211 7.46 1.17 -5.97
C ALA A 211 7.88 1.88 -4.67
N LEU A 212 6.90 2.47 -3.97
CA LEU A 212 7.14 3.25 -2.75
C LEU A 212 7.73 2.37 -1.64
N GLU A 213 7.13 1.22 -1.37
CA GLU A 213 7.63 0.24 -0.40
C GLU A 213 9.09 -0.12 -0.68
N THR A 214 9.41 -0.49 -1.94
CA THR A 214 10.76 -0.89 -2.35
C THR A 214 11.78 0.23 -2.16
N ALA A 215 11.40 1.48 -2.49
CA ALA A 215 12.25 2.65 -2.31
C ALA A 215 12.52 2.92 -0.82
N LEU A 216 11.50 2.79 0.05
CA LEU A 216 11.64 2.93 1.50
C LEU A 216 12.56 1.85 2.08
N ILE A 217 12.38 0.58 1.70
CA ILE A 217 13.26 -0.52 2.13
C ILE A 217 14.71 -0.28 1.68
N ALA A 218 14.91 0.20 0.45
CA ALA A 218 16.25 0.53 -0.06
C ALA A 218 16.91 1.69 0.72
N ALA A 219 16.11 2.61 1.25
CA ALA A 219 16.57 3.70 2.13
C ALA A 219 16.77 3.26 3.60
N GLY A 220 16.55 1.98 3.92
CA GLY A 220 16.69 1.44 5.28
C GLY A 220 15.46 1.65 6.18
N ILE A 221 14.32 2.00 5.61
CA ILE A 221 13.04 2.16 6.31
C ILE A 221 12.21 0.90 6.08
N PRO A 222 11.97 0.06 7.11
CA PRO A 222 11.09 -1.10 7.00
C PRO A 222 9.70 -0.69 6.53
N ALA A 223 9.22 -1.34 5.46
CA ALA A 223 7.93 -1.05 4.86
C ALA A 223 7.26 -2.33 4.36
N LEU A 224 5.93 -2.32 4.27
CA LEU A 224 5.13 -3.36 3.66
C LEU A 224 3.90 -2.75 2.97
N THR A 225 3.33 -3.50 2.03
CA THR A 225 2.12 -3.09 1.29
C THR A 225 0.92 -3.93 1.70
N VAL A 226 -0.20 -3.28 2.03
CA VAL A 226 -1.48 -3.92 2.37
C VAL A 226 -2.49 -3.64 1.26
N GLU A 227 -3.02 -4.70 0.65
CA GLU A 227 -4.03 -4.67 -0.41
C GLU A 227 -5.43 -4.95 0.17
N ILE A 228 -6.29 -3.95 0.19
CA ILE A 228 -7.59 -3.99 0.89
C ILE A 228 -8.72 -4.35 -0.11
N GLY A 229 -8.55 -5.48 -0.80
CA GLY A 229 -9.58 -6.01 -1.70
C GLY A 229 -9.83 -5.19 -2.96
N SER A 230 -11.10 -4.93 -3.27
CA SER A 230 -11.55 -4.31 -4.51
C SER A 230 -11.42 -2.79 -4.50
N PRO A 231 -11.15 -2.16 -5.67
CA PRO A 231 -11.06 -0.71 -5.82
C PRO A 231 -12.45 -0.06 -5.76
N ARG A 232 -12.47 1.27 -5.60
CA ARG A 232 -13.64 2.17 -5.73
C ARG A 232 -14.79 1.91 -4.74
N ILE A 233 -14.62 1.01 -3.79
CA ILE A 233 -15.60 0.71 -2.74
C ILE A 233 -14.96 0.79 -1.36
N PHE A 234 -15.78 0.84 -0.32
CA PHE A 234 -15.33 0.63 1.05
C PHE A 234 -15.75 -0.78 1.51
N ASP A 235 -14.79 -1.70 1.53
CA ASP A 235 -14.99 -3.03 2.11
C ASP A 235 -14.83 -2.94 3.63
N ALA A 236 -15.96 -2.77 4.32
CA ALA A 236 -15.97 -2.54 5.76
C ALA A 236 -15.31 -3.66 6.57
N ARG A 237 -15.39 -4.93 6.09
CA ARG A 237 -14.76 -6.08 6.77
C ARG A 237 -13.26 -6.05 6.60
N LYS A 238 -12.77 -5.90 5.36
CA LYS A 238 -11.33 -5.87 5.06
C LYS A 238 -10.68 -4.64 5.69
N ILE A 239 -11.35 -3.48 5.67
CA ILE A 239 -10.89 -2.26 6.35
C ILE A 239 -10.75 -2.50 7.86
N ALA A 240 -11.73 -3.14 8.52
CA ALA A 240 -11.65 -3.41 9.96
C ALA A 240 -10.47 -4.34 10.31
N LEU A 241 -10.20 -5.37 9.51
CA LEU A 241 -9.04 -6.25 9.68
C LEU A 241 -7.71 -5.52 9.44
N THR A 242 -7.67 -4.63 8.47
CA THR A 242 -6.51 -3.76 8.20
C THR A 242 -6.22 -2.85 9.38
N VAL A 243 -7.25 -2.22 9.94
CA VAL A 243 -7.13 -1.39 11.16
C VAL A 243 -6.59 -2.22 12.33
N GLU A 244 -7.13 -3.42 12.56
CA GLU A 244 -6.69 -4.35 13.62
C GLU A 244 -5.18 -4.68 13.47
N GLY A 245 -4.74 -5.08 12.28
CA GLY A 245 -3.33 -5.37 12.00
C GLY A 245 -2.42 -4.15 12.18
N SER A 246 -2.86 -2.99 11.70
CA SER A 246 -2.12 -1.74 11.88
C SER A 246 -1.98 -1.37 13.36
N MET A 247 -3.05 -1.51 14.16
CA MET A 247 -2.98 -1.28 15.61
C MET A 247 -2.06 -2.29 16.30
N ASN A 248 -1.96 -3.53 15.81
CA ASN A 248 -0.96 -4.50 16.30
C ASN A 248 0.47 -4.05 16.01
N VAL A 249 0.74 -3.44 14.84
CA VAL A 249 2.05 -2.85 14.54
C VAL A 249 2.38 -1.72 15.53
N PHE A 250 1.43 -0.81 15.81
CA PHE A 250 1.62 0.25 16.80
C PHE A 250 1.94 -0.30 18.19
N LYS A 251 1.26 -1.38 18.62
CA LYS A 251 1.50 -2.06 19.89
C LYS A 251 2.86 -2.76 19.91
N HIS A 252 3.23 -3.45 18.83
CA HIS A 252 4.50 -4.14 18.68
C HIS A 252 5.71 -3.19 18.88
N TYR A 253 5.63 -2.00 18.29
CA TYR A 253 6.67 -0.98 18.43
C TYR A 253 6.52 -0.10 19.68
N ASN A 254 5.60 -0.44 20.60
CA ASN A 254 5.31 0.32 21.81
C ASN A 254 4.96 1.79 21.55
N VAL A 255 4.35 2.07 20.40
CA VAL A 255 3.81 3.41 20.09
C VAL A 255 2.52 3.64 20.85
N ILE A 256 1.71 2.60 21.03
CA ILE A 256 0.55 2.56 21.91
C ILE A 256 0.63 1.38 22.85
N ASP A 257 0.01 1.49 24.03
CA ASP A 257 -0.11 0.40 24.98
C ASP A 257 -1.20 -0.60 24.54
N GLY A 258 -1.06 -1.86 24.96
CA GLY A 258 -2.07 -2.89 24.75
C GLY A 258 -1.48 -4.23 24.30
N ALA A 259 -2.26 -5.29 24.42
CA ALA A 259 -1.89 -6.61 23.92
C ALA A 259 -2.08 -6.67 22.39
N ILE A 260 -1.22 -7.45 21.73
CA ILE A 260 -1.43 -7.84 20.33
C ILE A 260 -2.75 -8.62 20.26
N GLU A 261 -3.59 -8.26 19.31
CA GLU A 261 -4.85 -8.94 19.04
C GLU A 261 -4.62 -10.07 18.01
N ARG A 262 -5.63 -10.36 17.20
CA ARG A 262 -5.54 -11.42 16.18
C ARG A 262 -4.45 -11.10 15.16
N THR A 263 -3.64 -12.10 14.83
CA THR A 263 -2.52 -12.03 13.87
C THR A 263 -2.79 -12.94 12.67
N SER A 264 -1.84 -13.03 11.76
CA SER A 264 -1.87 -13.95 10.61
C SER A 264 -2.10 -15.41 11.06
N LYS A 265 -1.53 -15.81 12.21
CA LYS A 265 -1.66 -17.17 12.76
C LYS A 265 -3.11 -17.48 13.13
N GLU A 266 -3.78 -16.62 13.89
CA GLU A 266 -5.17 -16.80 14.29
C GLU A 266 -6.13 -16.63 13.11
N ALA A 267 -5.76 -15.85 12.09
CA ALA A 267 -6.53 -15.70 10.86
C ALA A 267 -6.45 -16.94 9.94
N GLY A 268 -5.44 -17.80 10.14
CA GLY A 268 -5.16 -18.91 9.22
C GLY A 268 -4.69 -18.42 7.86
N THR A 269 -3.86 -17.37 7.85
CA THR A 269 -3.33 -16.74 6.66
C THR A 269 -2.59 -17.73 5.78
N PHE A 270 -2.84 -17.69 4.47
CA PHE A 270 -2.08 -18.46 3.50
C PHE A 270 -0.83 -17.69 3.09
N PHE A 271 0.33 -18.34 3.19
CA PHE A 271 1.62 -17.77 2.80
C PHE A 271 2.08 -18.38 1.47
N GLY A 272 2.57 -17.53 0.57
CA GLY A 272 3.18 -17.95 -0.70
C GLY A 272 4.32 -17.03 -1.10
N ASP A 273 5.04 -17.41 -2.15
CA ASP A 273 6.18 -16.66 -2.68
C ASP A 273 6.05 -16.37 -4.17
N GLU A 274 5.16 -17.08 -4.86
CA GLU A 274 5.01 -16.97 -6.30
C GLU A 274 3.54 -16.84 -6.72
N PHE A 275 3.33 -16.20 -7.87
CA PHE A 275 2.05 -16.17 -8.56
C PHE A 275 2.08 -16.98 -9.85
N GLU A 276 1.15 -17.92 -10.03
CA GLU A 276 0.73 -18.31 -11.36
C GLU A 276 -0.25 -17.27 -11.89
N THR A 277 0.09 -16.61 -13.00
CA THR A 277 -0.78 -15.64 -13.66
C THR A 277 -1.40 -16.24 -14.92
N ILE A 278 -2.72 -16.39 -14.92
CA ILE A 278 -3.48 -16.82 -16.08
C ILE A 278 -3.91 -15.58 -16.86
N ARG A 279 -3.67 -15.61 -18.20
CA ARG A 279 -4.03 -14.53 -19.11
C ARG A 279 -4.95 -15.01 -20.21
N SER A 280 -5.86 -14.15 -20.66
CA SER A 280 -6.70 -14.41 -21.81
C SER A 280 -5.87 -14.67 -23.07
N THR A 281 -6.21 -15.72 -23.79
CA THR A 281 -5.56 -16.09 -25.07
C THR A 281 -6.31 -15.56 -26.28
N VAL A 282 -7.58 -15.22 -26.11
CA VAL A 282 -8.50 -14.70 -27.17
C VAL A 282 -9.31 -13.54 -26.60
N GLY A 283 -9.99 -12.78 -27.47
CA GLY A 283 -10.98 -11.79 -27.06
C GLY A 283 -12.34 -12.43 -26.77
N GLY A 284 -13.12 -11.83 -25.86
CA GLY A 284 -14.48 -12.28 -25.59
C GLY A 284 -14.97 -12.02 -24.18
N PHE A 285 -16.09 -12.67 -23.82
CA PHE A 285 -16.73 -12.52 -22.53
C PHE A 285 -16.23 -13.59 -21.57
N LEU A 286 -15.60 -13.13 -20.49
CA LEU A 286 -14.99 -13.98 -19.47
C LEU A 286 -16.02 -14.35 -18.39
N GLU A 287 -16.09 -15.62 -18.05
CA GLU A 287 -16.88 -16.15 -16.93
C GLU A 287 -15.94 -16.88 -15.97
N MET A 288 -15.84 -16.35 -14.75
CA MET A 288 -15.05 -16.97 -13.67
C MET A 288 -15.84 -18.14 -13.07
N LEU A 289 -15.16 -19.26 -12.83
CA LEU A 289 -15.74 -20.47 -12.21
C LEU A 289 -15.28 -20.66 -10.76
N VAL A 290 -14.43 -19.79 -10.27
CA VAL A 290 -13.89 -19.74 -8.90
C VAL A 290 -13.90 -18.30 -8.39
N ASP A 291 -13.83 -18.13 -7.07
CA ASP A 291 -13.74 -16.83 -6.43
C ASP A 291 -12.41 -16.68 -5.69
N VAL A 292 -12.09 -15.46 -5.25
CA VAL A 292 -10.90 -15.18 -4.42
C VAL A 292 -10.90 -16.06 -3.17
N LYS A 293 -9.70 -16.44 -2.69
CA LYS A 293 -9.47 -17.32 -1.54
C LYS A 293 -9.85 -18.81 -1.77
N GLU A 294 -10.44 -19.18 -2.90
CA GLU A 294 -10.66 -20.59 -3.17
C GLU A 294 -9.34 -21.33 -3.40
N LYS A 295 -9.25 -22.56 -2.84
CA LYS A 295 -8.14 -23.47 -3.10
C LYS A 295 -8.33 -24.14 -4.43
N VAL A 296 -7.27 -24.18 -5.23
CA VAL A 296 -7.28 -24.78 -6.57
C VAL A 296 -6.18 -25.83 -6.69
N THR A 297 -6.39 -26.78 -7.60
CA THR A 297 -5.46 -27.89 -7.86
C THR A 297 -5.11 -27.97 -9.34
N PRO A 298 -3.93 -28.51 -9.70
CA PRO A 298 -3.50 -28.63 -11.10
C PRO A 298 -4.56 -29.32 -11.98
N GLY A 299 -4.84 -28.72 -13.14
CA GLY A 299 -5.86 -29.18 -14.09
C GLY A 299 -7.29 -28.70 -13.80
N GLN A 300 -7.53 -28.05 -12.66
CA GLN A 300 -8.85 -27.49 -12.37
C GLN A 300 -9.19 -26.38 -13.35
N LYS A 301 -10.39 -26.43 -13.95
CA LYS A 301 -10.93 -25.36 -14.79
C LYS A 301 -11.39 -24.21 -13.90
N VAL A 302 -10.94 -23.00 -14.19
CA VAL A 302 -11.15 -21.82 -13.35
C VAL A 302 -11.85 -20.67 -14.06
N ALA A 303 -11.85 -20.66 -15.40
CA ALA A 303 -12.61 -19.71 -16.18
C ALA A 303 -12.92 -20.26 -17.58
N ILE A 304 -13.93 -19.68 -18.21
CA ILE A 304 -14.26 -19.89 -19.63
C ILE A 304 -14.41 -18.54 -20.33
N GLN A 305 -14.18 -18.52 -21.64
CA GLN A 305 -14.36 -17.32 -22.44
C GLN A 305 -15.26 -17.63 -23.64
N ARG A 306 -16.22 -16.73 -23.91
CA ARG A 306 -17.22 -16.88 -24.98
C ARG A 306 -17.04 -15.79 -26.01
N ASN A 307 -17.29 -16.12 -27.28
CA ASN A 307 -17.35 -15.11 -28.35
C ASN A 307 -18.69 -14.33 -28.32
N ALA A 308 -18.87 -13.40 -29.27
CA ALA A 308 -20.08 -12.59 -29.37
C ALA A 308 -21.36 -13.39 -29.65
N PHE A 309 -21.25 -14.65 -30.07
CA PHE A 309 -22.38 -15.53 -30.34
C PHE A 309 -22.69 -16.46 -29.14
N GLY A 310 -21.87 -16.42 -28.06
CA GLY A 310 -22.03 -17.26 -26.89
C GLY A 310 -21.28 -18.59 -26.95
N ASP A 311 -20.56 -18.89 -28.05
CA ASP A 311 -19.78 -20.11 -28.15
C ASP A 311 -18.54 -20.03 -27.25
N ILE A 312 -18.19 -21.12 -26.57
CA ILE A 312 -16.94 -21.22 -25.79
C ILE A 312 -15.77 -21.24 -26.78
N VAL A 313 -14.87 -20.26 -26.65
CA VAL A 313 -13.68 -20.11 -27.50
C VAL A 313 -12.37 -20.35 -26.75
N ALA A 314 -12.41 -20.31 -25.40
CA ALA A 314 -11.28 -20.70 -24.55
C ALA A 314 -11.76 -21.22 -23.18
N GLU A 315 -10.96 -22.11 -22.62
CA GLU A 315 -11.09 -22.61 -21.25
C GLU A 315 -9.74 -22.47 -20.54
N TYR A 316 -9.74 -22.02 -19.29
CA TYR A 316 -8.54 -21.75 -18.53
C TYR A 316 -8.44 -22.71 -17.36
N THR A 317 -7.28 -23.33 -17.20
CA THR A 317 -6.95 -24.26 -16.11
C THR A 317 -5.71 -23.80 -15.38
N VAL A 318 -5.60 -24.17 -14.11
CA VAL A 318 -4.41 -23.90 -13.28
C VAL A 318 -3.38 -25.00 -13.44
N SER A 319 -2.09 -24.68 -13.29
CA SER A 319 -1.00 -25.64 -13.33
C SER A 319 -0.41 -25.94 -11.95
N VAL A 320 -0.72 -25.14 -10.93
CA VAL A 320 -0.22 -25.26 -9.56
C VAL A 320 -1.34 -25.54 -8.57
N ALA A 321 -1.00 -26.05 -7.39
CA ALA A 321 -1.88 -26.04 -6.23
C ALA A 321 -1.62 -24.77 -5.42
N GLY A 322 -2.67 -24.04 -5.06
CA GLY A 322 -2.56 -22.78 -4.34
C GLY A 322 -3.90 -22.19 -3.97
N GLU A 323 -3.92 -20.93 -3.62
CA GLU A 323 -5.14 -20.16 -3.36
C GLU A 323 -5.31 -19.02 -4.36
N VAL A 324 -6.53 -18.80 -4.82
CA VAL A 324 -6.87 -17.67 -5.71
C VAL A 324 -6.66 -16.36 -4.96
N ALA A 325 -5.73 -15.54 -5.44
CA ALA A 325 -5.43 -14.24 -4.86
C ALA A 325 -6.26 -13.13 -5.52
N THR A 326 -6.27 -13.08 -6.85
CA THR A 326 -7.01 -12.08 -7.61
C THR A 326 -7.74 -12.69 -8.80
N ILE A 327 -8.89 -12.14 -9.13
CA ILE A 327 -9.69 -12.50 -10.31
C ILE A 327 -10.11 -11.24 -11.08
N ALA A 328 -10.31 -11.38 -12.39
CA ALA A 328 -10.97 -10.36 -13.20
C ALA A 328 -12.45 -10.25 -12.80
N ARG A 329 -12.94 -9.02 -12.68
CA ARG A 329 -14.38 -8.70 -12.51
C ARG A 329 -14.97 -8.08 -13.78
N ASP A 330 -14.13 -7.54 -14.66
CA ASP A 330 -14.58 -7.12 -15.97
C ASP A 330 -14.91 -8.35 -16.82
N ALA A 331 -16.16 -8.42 -17.27
CA ALA A 331 -16.64 -9.53 -18.08
C ALA A 331 -16.05 -9.53 -19.50
N LEU A 332 -15.63 -8.36 -20.03
CA LEU A 332 -14.98 -8.25 -21.33
C LEU A 332 -13.45 -8.37 -21.16
N SER A 333 -12.85 -9.31 -21.88
CA SER A 333 -11.41 -9.58 -21.79
C SER A 333 -10.77 -9.63 -23.17
N GLU A 334 -9.65 -8.93 -23.32
CA GLU A 334 -8.82 -8.92 -24.52
C GLU A 334 -7.67 -9.93 -24.42
N PRO A 335 -7.07 -10.37 -25.53
CA PRO A 335 -5.85 -11.20 -25.49
C PRO A 335 -4.75 -10.53 -24.68
N GLY A 336 -4.16 -11.28 -23.72
CA GLY A 336 -3.13 -10.79 -22.82
C GLY A 336 -3.66 -10.19 -21.51
N SER A 337 -4.95 -9.89 -21.37
CA SER A 337 -5.55 -9.42 -20.13
C SER A 337 -5.41 -10.47 -19.03
N ARG A 338 -5.17 -10.01 -17.80
CA ARG A 338 -5.09 -10.90 -16.64
C ARG A 338 -6.47 -11.45 -16.31
N VAL A 339 -6.61 -12.76 -16.28
CA VAL A 339 -7.82 -13.48 -15.84
C VAL A 339 -7.81 -13.65 -14.33
N MET A 340 -6.69 -14.15 -13.80
CA MET A 340 -6.52 -14.36 -12.35
C MET A 340 -5.07 -14.58 -11.97
N GLN A 341 -4.79 -14.55 -10.68
CA GLN A 341 -3.52 -14.99 -10.09
C GLN A 341 -3.79 -15.96 -8.95
N ILE A 342 -3.00 -17.01 -8.92
CA ILE A 342 -2.99 -18.01 -7.85
C ILE A 342 -1.70 -17.81 -7.05
N LEU A 343 -1.83 -17.57 -5.75
CA LEU A 343 -0.70 -17.58 -4.83
C LEU A 343 -0.34 -19.02 -4.49
N TYR A 344 0.94 -19.37 -4.59
CA TYR A 344 1.43 -20.69 -4.23
C TYR A 344 2.83 -20.64 -3.60
N ASN A 345 3.21 -21.71 -2.92
CA ASN A 345 4.55 -21.87 -2.37
C ASN A 345 5.45 -22.58 -3.37
N SER A 346 6.61 -21.99 -3.70
CA SER A 346 7.66 -22.69 -4.44
C SER A 346 8.33 -23.75 -3.57
N LYS A 347 8.96 -24.75 -4.21
CA LYS A 347 9.61 -25.87 -3.51
C LYS A 347 10.71 -25.45 -2.53
N ASP A 348 11.29 -24.27 -2.69
CA ASP A 348 12.38 -23.78 -1.84
C ASP A 348 11.89 -23.10 -0.56
N LEU A 349 10.67 -22.57 -0.54
CA LEU A 349 10.08 -21.98 0.67
C LEU A 349 9.50 -23.02 1.63
N GLN A 350 8.96 -24.12 1.12
CA GLN A 350 8.50 -25.22 1.97
C GLN A 350 9.61 -25.73 2.90
N ARG A 351 10.87 -25.70 2.45
CA ARG A 351 12.04 -26.06 3.27
C ARG A 351 12.37 -25.04 4.36
N ASN A 352 12.09 -23.77 4.15
CA ASN A 352 12.41 -22.70 5.13
C ASN A 352 11.32 -22.52 6.17
N LEU A 353 10.05 -22.80 5.83
CA LEU A 353 8.94 -22.72 6.75
C LEU A 353 8.87 -23.91 7.72
N ASP A 354 9.26 -25.11 7.29
CA ASP A 354 9.31 -26.31 8.14
C ASP A 354 10.43 -26.30 9.18
N ILE A 355 11.45 -25.46 9.01
CA ILE A 355 12.63 -25.41 9.89
C ILE A 355 12.46 -24.44 11.07
N ASP A 356 11.59 -23.42 10.99
CA ASP A 356 11.61 -22.30 11.94
C ASP A 356 10.44 -22.21 12.93
N TYR A 357 9.39 -23.05 12.78
CA TYR A 357 8.27 -23.06 13.72
C TYR A 357 8.51 -23.91 14.98
N ASP A 358 9.51 -24.81 14.97
CA ASP A 358 9.76 -25.75 16.08
C ASP A 358 10.86 -25.28 17.06
N THR A 359 11.52 -24.13 16.81
CA THR A 359 12.64 -23.65 17.64
C THR A 359 12.40 -22.37 18.44
N ARG A 360 11.18 -21.80 18.46
CA ARG A 360 10.87 -20.58 19.23
C ARG A 360 10.01 -20.82 20.46
N GLU A 361 10.11 -21.98 21.08
CA GLU A 361 9.73 -22.12 22.51
C GLU A 361 10.92 -21.68 23.37
N GLY A 362 10.89 -20.43 23.79
CA GLY A 362 11.80 -19.95 24.82
C GLY A 362 12.36 -18.56 24.51
N TYR A 363 11.59 -17.52 24.82
CA TYR A 363 12.08 -16.30 25.50
C TYR A 363 10.88 -15.55 26.06
#